data_24eea2a7d0e4becd7e6958fccbd3cadd
#
_entry.id   24eea2a7d0e4becd7e6958fccbd3cadd
#
_cell.length_a   1.000
_cell.length_b   1.000
_cell.length_c   1.000
_cell.angle_alpha   90.00
_cell.angle_beta   90.00
_cell.angle_gamma   90.00
#
_symmetry.space_group_name_H-M   'P 1'
#
loop_
_entity.id
_entity.type
_entity.pdbx_description
1 polymer ?
#
loop_
_entity_poly.entity_id
_entity_poly.type
_entity_poly.pdbx_seq_one_letter_code
_entity_poly.pdbx_strand_id
1 'polypeptide(L)'
;MKIQEFIPVILKPEKPIEGAIYLENESENESLAHKLYRLKDYSADFYVVHHQDLRVLTPELIAPQCELMRVNNCGVGGLIGTLCLFDSCTWWNPQRNVVTVGAIEQGDGKGGSYPMLDAPGFRADAVSVDGCFMVFSDKFVRNYELHEFDSWRYLYDVDACLQCLKMGLNVAVLDIRCKHESQGHMTSDFEQAKNKFLTYWKQHVTFPVIKQSEFF
;
A
#
# COMPACT_ATOMS: atom_id res chain seq x y z
N MET A 1 9.81 -10.27 17.23
CA MET A 1 8.96 -9.47 16.33
C MET A 1 7.80 -10.33 15.88
N LYS A 2 6.56 -9.90 16.14
CA LYS A 2 5.33 -10.58 15.72
C LYS A 2 4.86 -9.95 14.42
N ILE A 3 4.78 -10.74 13.35
CA ILE A 3 4.25 -10.34 12.05
C ILE A 3 2.97 -11.10 11.82
N GLN A 4 1.90 -10.41 11.40
CA GLN A 4 0.62 -11.01 11.12
C GLN A 4 0.16 -10.63 9.71
N GLU A 5 -0.28 -11.63 8.95
CA GLU A 5 -0.79 -11.48 7.59
C GLU A 5 -2.30 -11.32 7.59
N PHE A 6 -2.80 -10.38 6.78
CA PHE A 6 -4.22 -10.05 6.60
C PHE A 6 -4.57 -9.99 5.13
N ILE A 7 -5.69 -10.57 4.76
CA ILE A 7 -6.19 -10.58 3.39
C ILE A 7 -7.62 -10.00 3.37
N PRO A 8 -7.80 -8.77 2.85
CA PRO A 8 -9.13 -8.20 2.68
C PRO A 8 -9.88 -8.95 1.57
N VAL A 9 -11.06 -9.45 1.88
CA VAL A 9 -11.90 -10.20 0.96
C VAL A 9 -13.36 -9.81 1.11
N ILE A 10 -14.18 -10.07 0.08
CA ILE A 10 -15.64 -9.99 0.22
C ILE A 10 -16.14 -11.19 1.03
N LEU A 11 -15.71 -12.39 0.65
CA LEU A 11 -15.96 -13.64 1.36
C LEU A 11 -14.66 -14.44 1.43
N LYS A 12 -14.46 -15.15 2.54
CA LYS A 12 -13.30 -16.01 2.73
C LYS A 12 -13.26 -17.11 1.66
N PRO A 13 -12.10 -17.37 1.02
CA PRO A 13 -11.98 -18.40 0.00
C PRO A 13 -12.14 -19.81 0.59
N GLU A 14 -12.59 -20.76 -0.23
CA GLU A 14 -12.70 -22.17 0.17
C GLU A 14 -11.36 -22.80 0.60
N LYS A 15 -10.25 -22.33 0.00
CA LYS A 15 -8.89 -22.78 0.33
C LYS A 15 -8.09 -21.60 0.89
N PRO A 16 -8.22 -21.31 2.19
CA PRO A 16 -7.52 -20.19 2.81
C PRO A 16 -6.01 -20.47 2.92
N ILE A 17 -5.22 -19.40 2.92
CA ILE A 17 -3.79 -19.43 3.24
C ILE A 17 -3.66 -19.69 4.74
N GLU A 18 -2.82 -20.67 5.12
CA GLU A 18 -2.59 -21.01 6.51
C GLU A 18 -1.93 -19.86 7.27
N GLY A 19 -2.47 -19.51 8.42
CA GLY A 19 -1.95 -18.45 9.28
C GLY A 19 -2.41 -17.05 8.91
N ALA A 20 -3.02 -16.82 7.73
CA ALA A 20 -3.56 -15.54 7.35
C ALA A 20 -4.93 -15.27 8.02
N ILE A 21 -5.14 -13.99 8.40
CA ILE A 21 -6.45 -13.50 8.87
C ILE A 21 -7.18 -12.87 7.69
N TYR A 22 -8.39 -13.33 7.43
CA TYR A 22 -9.25 -12.80 6.38
C TYR A 22 -10.14 -11.69 6.93
N LEU A 23 -10.00 -10.49 6.39
CA LEU A 23 -10.85 -9.35 6.71
C LEU A 23 -12.08 -9.39 5.78
N GLU A 24 -13.07 -10.21 6.15
CA GLU A 24 -14.34 -10.28 5.44
C GLU A 24 -15.14 -8.99 5.61
N ASN A 25 -16.05 -8.71 4.68
CA ASN A 25 -16.94 -7.56 4.78
C ASN A 25 -17.85 -7.67 6.01
N GLU A 26 -17.89 -6.65 6.85
CA GLU A 26 -18.84 -6.51 7.96
C GLU A 26 -20.15 -5.81 7.54
N SER A 27 -20.11 -5.09 6.43
CA SER A 27 -21.26 -4.42 5.81
C SER A 27 -21.21 -4.56 4.29
N GLU A 28 -22.34 -4.30 3.63
CA GLU A 28 -22.38 -4.25 2.18
C GLU A 28 -21.42 -3.16 1.66
N ASN A 29 -20.51 -3.52 0.74
CA ASN A 29 -19.53 -2.62 0.15
C ASN A 29 -18.54 -1.96 1.14
N GLU A 30 -18.17 -2.67 2.22
CA GLU A 30 -17.13 -2.19 3.13
C GLU A 30 -15.86 -1.81 2.38
N SER A 31 -15.33 -0.61 2.65
CA SER A 31 -14.15 -0.09 1.97
C SER A 31 -12.85 -0.76 2.45
N LEU A 32 -11.83 -0.77 1.59
CA LEU A 32 -10.49 -1.20 1.97
C LEU A 32 -9.91 -0.31 3.08
N ALA A 33 -10.22 0.99 3.08
CA ALA A 33 -9.84 1.91 4.16
C ALA A 33 -10.41 1.46 5.51
N HIS A 34 -11.69 1.04 5.54
CA HIS A 34 -12.32 0.52 6.76
C HIS A 34 -11.65 -0.78 7.22
N LYS A 35 -11.34 -1.69 6.31
CA LYS A 35 -10.61 -2.92 6.65
C LYS A 35 -9.22 -2.63 7.23
N LEU A 36 -8.51 -1.63 6.71
CA LEU A 36 -7.24 -1.19 7.32
C LEU A 36 -7.47 -0.61 8.72
N TYR A 37 -8.54 0.13 8.94
CA TYR A 37 -8.88 0.66 10.26
C TYR A 37 -9.11 -0.45 11.29
N ARG A 38 -9.71 -1.57 10.89
CA ARG A 38 -9.94 -2.75 11.74
C ARG A 38 -8.65 -3.46 12.17
N LEU A 39 -7.50 -3.18 11.56
CA LEU A 39 -6.22 -3.71 12.04
C LEU A 39 -5.94 -3.32 13.50
N LYS A 40 -6.54 -2.23 13.99
CA LYS A 40 -6.44 -1.81 15.40
C LYS A 40 -6.97 -2.84 16.40
N ASP A 41 -7.84 -3.74 15.96
CA ASP A 41 -8.43 -4.80 16.81
C ASP A 41 -7.44 -5.95 17.06
N TYR A 42 -6.33 -5.96 16.34
CA TYR A 42 -5.30 -6.99 16.42
C TYR A 42 -4.03 -6.45 17.10
N SER A 43 -3.15 -7.37 17.53
CA SER A 43 -1.87 -7.05 18.15
C SER A 43 -0.75 -7.75 17.39
N ALA A 44 0.08 -6.95 16.71
CA ALA A 44 1.29 -7.38 16.01
C ALA A 44 2.29 -6.24 16.03
N ASP A 45 3.58 -6.51 15.78
CA ASP A 45 4.58 -5.46 15.56
C ASP A 45 4.48 -4.90 14.13
N PHE A 46 4.12 -5.79 13.18
CA PHE A 46 3.87 -5.47 11.78
C PHE A 46 2.65 -6.23 11.24
N TYR A 47 1.89 -5.56 10.41
CA TYR A 47 0.69 -6.04 9.75
C TYR A 47 0.96 -6.09 8.24
N VAL A 48 0.99 -7.29 7.67
CA VAL A 48 1.14 -7.50 6.23
C VAL A 48 -0.25 -7.62 5.63
N VAL A 49 -0.62 -6.71 4.75
CA VAL A 49 -1.93 -6.67 4.09
C VAL A 49 -1.73 -6.79 2.59
N HIS A 50 -2.37 -7.75 1.95
CA HIS A 50 -2.26 -7.89 0.50
C HIS A 50 -3.55 -8.40 -0.14
N HIS A 51 -3.70 -8.15 -1.43
CA HIS A 51 -4.83 -8.65 -2.21
C HIS A 51 -4.84 -10.18 -2.26
N GLN A 52 -6.04 -10.76 -2.38
CA GLN A 52 -6.22 -12.22 -2.44
C GLN A 52 -5.64 -12.86 -3.72
N ASP A 53 -5.46 -12.08 -4.78
CA ASP A 53 -4.88 -12.45 -6.07
C ASP A 53 -3.39 -12.11 -6.19
N LEU A 54 -2.75 -11.80 -5.06
CA LEU A 54 -1.31 -11.59 -4.98
C LEU A 54 -0.63 -12.83 -4.39
N ARG A 55 0.43 -13.27 -5.04
CA ARG A 55 1.30 -14.35 -4.56
C ARG A 55 2.67 -13.80 -4.18
N VAL A 56 3.05 -13.98 -2.92
CA VAL A 56 4.41 -13.66 -2.44
C VAL A 56 5.37 -14.75 -2.92
N LEU A 57 6.43 -14.36 -3.63
CA LEU A 57 7.43 -15.28 -4.18
C LEU A 57 8.64 -15.45 -3.25
N THR A 58 8.92 -14.45 -2.40
CA THR A 58 10.03 -14.45 -1.44
C THR A 58 9.54 -14.16 -0.01
N PRO A 59 8.69 -15.04 0.57
CA PRO A 59 8.10 -14.80 1.90
C PRO A 59 9.16 -14.73 3.01
N GLU A 60 10.31 -15.37 2.83
CA GLU A 60 11.46 -15.31 3.74
C GLU A 60 12.04 -13.90 3.91
N LEU A 61 11.80 -12.99 2.95
CA LEU A 61 12.25 -11.61 3.02
C LEU A 61 11.32 -10.70 3.83
N ILE A 62 10.10 -11.11 4.15
CA ILE A 62 9.15 -10.27 4.89
C ILE A 62 9.74 -9.83 6.24
N ALA A 63 10.25 -10.76 7.03
CA ALA A 63 10.79 -10.42 8.35
C ALA A 63 12.03 -9.52 8.28
N PRO A 64 13.05 -9.77 7.44
CA PRO A 64 14.15 -8.83 7.20
C PRO A 64 13.69 -7.44 6.76
N GLN A 65 12.69 -7.34 5.87
CA GLN A 65 12.17 -6.06 5.39
C GLN A 65 11.42 -5.30 6.50
N CYS A 66 10.65 -5.98 7.35
CA CYS A 66 10.04 -5.38 8.54
C CYS A 66 11.10 -4.83 9.51
N GLU A 67 12.23 -5.52 9.68
CA GLU A 67 13.33 -5.03 10.50
C GLU A 67 13.97 -3.77 9.89
N LEU A 68 14.16 -3.72 8.57
CA LEU A 68 14.61 -2.51 7.89
C LEU A 68 13.61 -1.36 8.05
N MET A 69 12.30 -1.63 7.97
CA MET A 69 11.26 -0.62 8.26
C MET A 69 11.39 -0.09 9.68
N ARG A 70 11.61 -0.95 10.68
CA ARG A 70 11.77 -0.57 12.08
C ARG A 70 12.97 0.36 12.28
N VAL A 71 14.14 -0.02 11.75
CA VAL A 71 15.38 0.76 11.86
C VAL A 71 15.26 2.12 11.18
N ASN A 72 14.52 2.20 10.07
CA ASN A 72 14.32 3.43 9.29
C ASN A 72 13.05 4.20 9.69
N ASN A 73 12.43 3.91 10.84
CA ASN A 73 11.21 4.56 11.33
C ASN A 73 10.08 4.62 10.29
N CYS A 74 9.88 3.52 9.54
CA CYS A 74 8.83 3.44 8.54
C CYS A 74 7.50 3.05 9.16
N GLY A 75 6.43 3.76 8.78
CA GLY A 75 5.06 3.43 9.15
C GLY A 75 4.36 2.55 8.14
N VAL A 76 4.65 2.76 6.86
CA VAL A 76 4.05 2.08 5.70
C VAL A 76 5.13 1.58 4.78
N GLY A 77 4.98 0.38 4.25
CA GLY A 77 5.82 -0.21 3.20
C GLY A 77 4.97 -0.84 2.09
N GLY A 78 5.50 -0.92 0.88
CA GLY A 78 4.88 -1.59 -0.27
C GLY A 78 5.92 -2.06 -1.28
N LEU A 79 5.49 -2.67 -2.38
CA LEU A 79 6.40 -3.28 -3.36
C LEU A 79 6.88 -2.29 -4.42
N ILE A 80 6.00 -1.38 -4.82
CA ILE A 80 6.22 -0.41 -5.90
C ILE A 80 5.54 0.90 -5.50
N GLY A 81 6.13 2.02 -5.89
CA GLY A 81 5.61 3.32 -5.50
C GLY A 81 6.29 4.47 -6.21
N THR A 82 6.19 5.66 -5.63
CA THR A 82 6.75 6.88 -6.21
C THR A 82 7.49 7.73 -5.17
N LEU A 83 8.53 8.43 -5.64
CA LEU A 83 9.25 9.45 -4.87
C LEU A 83 8.57 10.83 -4.96
N CYS A 84 7.59 10.98 -5.86
CA CYS A 84 6.88 12.23 -6.06
C CYS A 84 5.41 11.94 -6.39
N LEU A 85 4.50 12.37 -5.53
CA LEU A 85 3.05 12.21 -5.73
C LEU A 85 2.46 13.51 -6.28
N PHE A 86 1.92 13.42 -7.49
CA PHE A 86 1.20 14.51 -8.14
C PHE A 86 -0.29 14.50 -7.79
N ASP A 87 -1.01 15.52 -8.18
CA ASP A 87 -2.47 15.62 -8.05
C ASP A 87 -3.26 14.65 -8.94
N SER A 88 -2.57 13.85 -9.78
CA SER A 88 -3.16 12.65 -10.39
C SER A 88 -3.53 11.59 -9.37
N CYS A 89 -2.92 11.62 -8.19
CA CYS A 89 -3.08 10.66 -7.08
C CYS A 89 -2.74 9.22 -7.47
N THR A 90 -1.92 9.03 -8.50
CA THR A 90 -1.44 7.72 -8.93
C THR A 90 0.06 7.62 -8.69
N TRP A 91 0.52 6.48 -8.17
CA TRP A 91 1.94 6.21 -7.98
C TRP A 91 2.67 5.95 -9.31
N TRP A 92 1.95 5.50 -10.33
CA TRP A 92 2.47 5.35 -11.69
C TRP A 92 2.16 6.61 -12.50
N ASN A 93 3.17 7.12 -13.17
CA ASN A 93 2.98 8.20 -14.13
C ASN A 93 3.69 7.84 -15.44
N PRO A 94 2.94 7.49 -16.50
CA PRO A 94 3.54 7.05 -17.76
C PRO A 94 4.44 8.11 -18.41
N GLN A 95 4.28 9.37 -18.07
CA GLN A 95 5.10 10.48 -18.58
C GLN A 95 6.36 10.75 -17.71
N ARG A 96 6.49 10.10 -16.54
CA ARG A 96 7.52 10.41 -15.54
C ARG A 96 8.08 9.17 -14.84
N ASN A 97 8.51 8.16 -15.61
CA ASN A 97 9.08 6.90 -15.09
C ASN A 97 10.21 7.08 -14.06
N VAL A 98 10.89 8.23 -14.10
CA VAL A 98 12.02 8.50 -13.20
C VAL A 98 11.65 8.64 -11.72
N VAL A 99 10.39 8.80 -11.38
CA VAL A 99 9.94 8.92 -10.00
C VAL A 99 9.30 7.64 -9.44
N THR A 100 9.07 6.64 -10.28
CA THR A 100 8.54 5.33 -9.86
C THR A 100 9.68 4.41 -9.44
N VAL A 101 9.52 3.70 -8.34
CA VAL A 101 10.55 2.84 -7.72
C VAL A 101 9.94 1.54 -7.24
N GLY A 102 10.77 0.49 -7.15
CA GLY A 102 10.34 -0.84 -6.70
C GLY A 102 10.09 -1.81 -7.83
N ALA A 103 9.53 -2.98 -7.51
CA ALA A 103 9.31 -4.04 -8.48
C ALA A 103 8.08 -4.88 -8.13
N ILE A 104 7.31 -5.25 -9.15
CA ILE A 104 6.22 -6.21 -9.05
C ILE A 104 6.08 -6.96 -10.38
N GLU A 105 5.75 -8.23 -10.33
CA GLU A 105 5.34 -8.99 -11.50
C GLU A 105 3.82 -8.85 -11.66
N GLN A 106 3.39 -8.18 -12.74
CA GLN A 106 1.99 -7.88 -13.00
C GLN A 106 1.41 -8.90 -13.98
N GLY A 107 0.28 -9.50 -13.67
CA GLY A 107 -0.46 -10.37 -14.57
C GLY A 107 -0.99 -9.62 -15.80
N ASP A 108 -1.04 -10.29 -16.94
CA ASP A 108 -1.57 -9.74 -18.21
C ASP A 108 -3.08 -10.01 -18.40
N GLY A 109 -3.73 -10.63 -17.42
CA GLY A 109 -5.13 -11.04 -17.47
C GLY A 109 -5.39 -12.21 -18.43
N LYS A 110 -4.35 -12.82 -19.01
CA LYS A 110 -4.44 -13.94 -19.97
C LYS A 110 -3.62 -15.15 -19.52
N GLY A 111 -3.17 -15.14 -18.27
CA GLY A 111 -2.35 -16.22 -17.68
C GLY A 111 -0.82 -16.01 -17.84
N GLY A 112 -0.41 -14.94 -18.52
CA GLY A 112 0.98 -14.46 -18.54
C GLY A 112 1.23 -13.39 -17.48
N SER A 113 2.46 -12.89 -17.44
CA SER A 113 2.84 -11.77 -16.58
C SER A 113 4.01 -10.99 -17.20
N TYR A 114 4.19 -9.76 -16.75
CA TYR A 114 5.32 -8.90 -17.14
C TYR A 114 5.83 -8.14 -15.91
N PRO A 115 7.14 -7.87 -15.81
CA PRO A 115 7.67 -7.05 -14.73
C PRO A 115 7.24 -5.59 -14.92
N MET A 116 6.74 -4.98 -13.85
CA MET A 116 6.59 -3.54 -13.75
C MET A 116 7.75 -2.99 -12.94
N LEU A 117 8.67 -2.33 -13.58
CA LEU A 117 9.97 -1.92 -13.03
C LEU A 117 10.78 -3.11 -12.44
N ASP A 118 12.05 -3.03 -12.53
CA ASP A 118 12.99 -3.98 -11.91
C ASP A 118 14.09 -3.16 -11.23
N ALA A 119 13.71 -2.51 -10.15
CA ALA A 119 14.63 -1.79 -9.28
C ALA A 119 14.51 -2.34 -7.86
N PRO A 120 14.97 -3.60 -7.65
CA PRO A 120 14.90 -4.23 -6.33
C PRO A 120 15.77 -3.47 -5.33
N GLY A 121 15.37 -3.53 -4.09
CA GLY A 121 16.09 -2.94 -2.98
C GLY A 121 15.17 -2.18 -2.03
N PHE A 122 15.54 -2.17 -0.76
CA PHE A 122 14.83 -1.40 0.26
C PHE A 122 15.10 0.09 0.11
N ARG A 123 14.04 0.91 0.19
CA ARG A 123 14.11 2.38 0.21
C ARG A 123 13.12 2.92 1.23
N ALA A 124 13.52 3.95 1.98
CA ALA A 124 12.68 4.59 3.00
C ALA A 124 12.33 6.06 2.64
N ASP A 125 12.37 6.39 1.36
CA ASP A 125 12.16 7.75 0.84
C ASP A 125 10.98 7.86 -0.15
N ALA A 126 10.15 6.83 -0.23
CA ALA A 126 8.94 6.89 -1.03
C ALA A 126 7.91 7.88 -0.43
N VAL A 127 7.04 8.40 -1.28
CA VAL A 127 5.90 9.24 -0.89
C VAL A 127 4.61 8.44 -0.91
N SER A 128 4.49 7.51 -1.83
CA SER A 128 3.34 6.61 -1.92
C SER A 128 3.77 5.25 -2.47
N VAL A 129 3.04 4.21 -2.08
CA VAL A 129 3.19 2.84 -2.58
C VAL A 129 1.84 2.29 -3.03
N ASP A 130 1.87 1.24 -3.87
CA ASP A 130 0.67 0.55 -4.35
C ASP A 130 0.03 -0.31 -3.26
N GLY A 131 -1.29 -0.32 -3.23
CA GLY A 131 -2.09 -1.01 -2.23
C GLY A 131 -2.18 -2.53 -2.38
N CYS A 132 -1.71 -3.13 -3.47
CA CYS A 132 -1.83 -4.57 -3.69
C CYS A 132 -1.07 -5.40 -2.63
N PHE A 133 0.00 -4.84 -2.06
CA PHE A 133 0.75 -5.38 -0.93
C PHE A 133 1.27 -4.23 -0.06
N MET A 134 0.86 -4.21 1.20
CA MET A 134 1.29 -3.19 2.15
C MET A 134 1.74 -3.82 3.46
N VAL A 135 2.74 -3.21 4.07
CA VAL A 135 3.19 -3.53 5.44
C VAL A 135 3.03 -2.30 6.31
N PHE A 136 2.36 -2.46 7.43
CA PHE A 136 2.12 -1.39 8.40
C PHE A 136 2.83 -1.68 9.72
N SER A 137 3.50 -0.69 10.31
CA SER A 137 3.99 -0.80 11.68
C SER A 137 2.84 -0.61 12.68
N ASP A 138 2.94 -1.21 13.87
CA ASP A 138 1.94 -1.02 14.94
C ASP A 138 1.78 0.47 15.30
N LYS A 139 2.89 1.21 15.34
CA LYS A 139 2.87 2.66 15.58
C LYS A 139 1.97 3.42 14.59
N PHE A 140 2.01 3.05 13.31
CA PHE A 140 1.13 3.63 12.29
C PHE A 140 -0.31 3.18 12.51
N VAL A 141 -0.55 1.87 12.63
CA VAL A 141 -1.90 1.30 12.77
C VAL A 141 -2.65 1.92 13.95
N ARG A 142 -2.01 2.08 15.13
CA ARG A 142 -2.67 2.68 16.31
C ARG A 142 -3.11 4.12 16.09
N ASN A 143 -2.46 4.85 15.21
CA ASN A 143 -2.73 6.28 14.94
C ASN A 143 -3.41 6.51 13.57
N TYR A 144 -3.65 5.47 12.79
CA TYR A 144 -4.34 5.59 11.49
C TYR A 144 -5.76 6.13 11.68
N GLU A 145 -6.14 7.14 10.91
CA GLU A 145 -7.49 7.71 10.88
C GLU A 145 -8.26 7.17 9.68
N LEU A 146 -9.54 6.84 9.88
CA LEU A 146 -10.38 6.37 8.79
C LEU A 146 -10.85 7.57 7.96
N HIS A 147 -10.40 7.63 6.71
CA HIS A 147 -10.91 8.56 5.72
C HIS A 147 -11.64 7.79 4.61
N GLU A 148 -12.82 8.21 4.26
CA GLU A 148 -13.62 7.62 3.19
C GLU A 148 -13.85 8.64 2.07
N PHE A 149 -13.42 8.28 0.85
CA PHE A 149 -13.50 9.15 -0.34
C PHE A 149 -14.54 8.63 -1.34
N ASP A 150 -15.65 8.08 -0.85
CA ASP A 150 -16.72 7.48 -1.65
C ASP A 150 -16.23 6.37 -2.62
N SER A 151 -15.20 5.66 -2.21
CA SER A 151 -14.72 4.50 -2.95
C SER A 151 -14.38 3.37 -1.99
N TRP A 152 -14.88 2.19 -2.31
CA TRP A 152 -14.54 1.01 -1.51
C TRP A 152 -13.12 0.47 -1.81
N ARG A 153 -12.45 0.92 -2.89
CA ARG A 153 -11.21 0.32 -3.38
C ARG A 153 -10.10 1.30 -3.79
N TYR A 154 -10.36 2.60 -3.87
CA TYR A 154 -9.38 3.57 -4.37
C TYR A 154 -8.83 4.46 -3.27
N LEU A 155 -7.57 4.85 -3.42
CA LEU A 155 -6.87 5.88 -2.66
C LEU A 155 -6.64 5.59 -1.17
N TYR A 156 -7.05 4.42 -0.67
CA TYR A 156 -6.77 3.99 0.71
C TYR A 156 -5.25 3.84 0.96
N ASP A 157 -4.52 3.41 -0.04
CA ASP A 157 -3.07 3.23 -0.05
C ASP A 157 -2.35 4.59 -0.06
N VAL A 158 -2.75 5.49 -0.95
CA VAL A 158 -2.22 6.85 -1.02
C VAL A 158 -2.54 7.63 0.26
N ASP A 159 -3.75 7.48 0.79
CA ASP A 159 -4.17 8.09 2.05
C ASP A 159 -3.34 7.59 3.23
N ALA A 160 -3.14 6.28 3.35
CA ALA A 160 -2.30 5.70 4.38
C ALA A 160 -0.85 6.23 4.29
N CYS A 161 -0.31 6.37 3.09
CA CYS A 161 1.03 6.93 2.88
C CYS A 161 1.11 8.40 3.33
N LEU A 162 0.14 9.24 2.97
CA LEU A 162 0.13 10.65 3.37
C LEU A 162 -0.07 10.81 4.89
N GLN A 163 -0.92 9.99 5.51
CA GLN A 163 -1.05 9.96 6.98
C GLN A 163 0.28 9.55 7.64
N CYS A 164 0.95 8.54 7.10
CA CYS A 164 2.26 8.09 7.58
C CYS A 164 3.28 9.25 7.57
N LEU A 165 3.38 9.97 6.46
CA LEU A 165 4.27 11.13 6.34
C LEU A 165 3.88 12.25 7.30
N LYS A 166 2.59 12.53 7.47
CA LYS A 166 2.08 13.53 8.43
C LYS A 166 2.44 13.19 9.89
N MET A 167 2.54 11.91 10.22
CA MET A 167 3.00 11.42 11.53
C MET A 167 4.52 11.51 11.72
N GLY A 168 5.29 11.98 10.75
CA GLY A 168 6.75 11.99 10.79
C GLY A 168 7.37 10.60 10.63
N LEU A 169 6.62 9.64 10.07
CA LEU A 169 7.11 8.32 9.72
C LEU A 169 7.51 8.27 8.25
N ASN A 170 8.34 7.31 7.89
CA ASN A 170 8.76 7.08 6.51
C ASN A 170 7.84 6.10 5.79
N VAL A 171 7.69 6.28 4.48
CA VAL A 171 7.10 5.31 3.57
C VAL A 171 8.24 4.58 2.85
N ALA A 172 8.17 3.24 2.83
CA ALA A 172 9.22 2.40 2.26
C ALA A 172 8.76 1.64 1.02
N VAL A 173 9.68 1.44 0.08
CA VAL A 173 9.60 0.37 -0.91
C VAL A 173 10.41 -0.81 -0.40
N LEU A 174 9.82 -2.00 -0.48
CA LEU A 174 10.34 -3.24 0.09
C LEU A 174 10.90 -4.14 -1.01
N ASP A 175 12.02 -4.80 -0.72
CA ASP A 175 12.63 -5.80 -1.61
C ASP A 175 11.99 -7.19 -1.39
N ILE A 176 10.70 -7.28 -1.71
CA ILE A 176 9.92 -8.52 -1.67
C ILE A 176 9.38 -8.78 -3.07
N ARG A 177 9.63 -9.95 -3.61
CA ARG A 177 9.08 -10.32 -4.92
C ARG A 177 7.68 -10.86 -4.78
N CYS A 178 6.77 -10.31 -5.57
CA CYS A 178 5.38 -10.73 -5.64
C CYS A 178 4.88 -10.77 -7.07
N LYS A 179 3.91 -11.66 -7.31
CA LYS A 179 3.13 -11.68 -8.54
C LYS A 179 1.70 -11.32 -8.23
N HIS A 180 1.18 -10.28 -8.88
CA HIS A 180 -0.20 -9.83 -8.82
C HIS A 180 -0.93 -10.27 -10.06
N GLU A 181 -1.93 -11.13 -9.94
CA GLU A 181 -2.56 -11.81 -11.09
C GLU A 181 -3.50 -10.89 -11.88
N SER A 182 -4.10 -9.88 -11.27
CA SER A 182 -4.97 -8.93 -11.97
C SER A 182 -4.22 -7.74 -12.55
N GLN A 183 -4.81 -7.09 -13.56
CA GLN A 183 -4.20 -5.92 -14.21
C GLN A 183 -4.46 -4.60 -13.49
N GLY A 184 -5.34 -4.57 -12.51
CA GLY A 184 -5.86 -3.33 -11.94
C GLY A 184 -6.64 -2.50 -12.99
N HIS A 185 -7.87 -2.13 -12.67
CA HIS A 185 -8.69 -1.31 -13.56
C HIS A 185 -9.16 -0.08 -12.80
N MET A 186 -8.90 1.10 -13.35
CA MET A 186 -9.57 2.32 -12.93
C MET A 186 -10.93 2.42 -13.59
N THR A 187 -11.96 2.63 -12.79
CA THR A 187 -13.33 2.84 -13.26
C THR A 187 -13.72 4.31 -13.09
N SER A 188 -14.89 4.71 -13.60
CA SER A 188 -15.35 6.11 -13.55
C SER A 188 -15.47 6.69 -12.13
N ASP A 189 -15.64 5.85 -11.12
CA ASP A 189 -15.71 6.24 -9.71
C ASP A 189 -14.35 6.69 -9.13
N PHE A 190 -13.22 6.35 -9.79
CA PHE A 190 -11.90 6.85 -9.40
C PHE A 190 -11.82 8.38 -9.43
N GLU A 191 -12.33 9.03 -10.47
CA GLU A 191 -12.28 10.49 -10.56
C GLU A 191 -13.11 11.18 -9.46
N GLN A 192 -14.24 10.60 -9.07
CA GLN A 192 -15.04 11.09 -7.96
C GLN A 192 -14.28 10.95 -6.63
N ALA A 193 -13.72 9.78 -6.37
CA ALA A 193 -12.89 9.53 -5.19
C ALA A 193 -11.70 10.48 -5.14
N LYS A 194 -10.99 10.67 -6.27
CA LYS A 194 -9.86 11.59 -6.38
C LYS A 194 -10.22 13.03 -6.06
N ASN A 195 -11.37 13.51 -6.54
CA ASN A 195 -11.79 14.88 -6.24
C ASN A 195 -12.04 15.10 -4.74
N LYS A 196 -12.68 14.15 -4.05
CA LYS A 196 -12.85 14.20 -2.59
C LYS A 196 -11.53 14.11 -1.84
N PHE A 197 -10.68 13.18 -2.23
CA PHE A 197 -9.33 13.01 -1.70
C PHE A 197 -8.52 14.32 -1.80
N LEU A 198 -8.48 14.93 -2.98
CA LEU A 198 -7.78 16.19 -3.21
C LEU A 198 -8.39 17.37 -2.43
N THR A 199 -9.73 17.41 -2.29
CA THR A 199 -10.40 18.42 -1.49
C THR A 199 -9.97 18.35 -0.03
N TYR A 200 -9.79 17.15 0.50
CA TYR A 200 -9.31 16.93 1.87
C TYR A 200 -7.80 17.23 1.96
N TRP A 201 -6.97 16.58 1.15
CA TRP A 201 -5.52 16.62 1.33
C TRP A 201 -4.88 17.95 0.92
N LYS A 202 -5.44 18.71 -0.01
CA LYS A 202 -4.94 20.07 -0.36
C LYS A 202 -4.99 21.08 0.80
N GLN A 203 -5.74 20.76 1.86
CA GLN A 203 -5.73 21.54 3.10
C GLN A 203 -4.55 21.19 4.01
N HIS A 204 -3.87 20.09 3.78
CA HIS A 204 -2.81 19.54 4.62
C HIS A 204 -1.45 19.46 3.94
N VAL A 205 -1.42 19.28 2.62
CA VAL A 205 -0.18 19.14 1.84
C VAL A 205 -0.25 19.92 0.54
N THR A 206 0.91 20.33 0.03
CA THR A 206 1.04 20.96 -1.31
C THR A 206 1.45 19.89 -2.32
N PHE A 207 0.71 19.76 -3.42
CA PHE A 207 1.10 18.89 -4.52
C PHE A 207 2.01 19.61 -5.52
N PRO A 208 3.03 18.96 -6.10
CA PRO A 208 3.41 17.59 -5.82
C PRO A 208 3.99 17.41 -4.40
N VAL A 209 3.64 16.31 -3.74
CA VAL A 209 4.29 15.90 -2.50
C VAL A 209 5.61 15.23 -2.85
N ILE A 210 6.70 15.78 -2.36
CA ILE A 210 8.06 15.27 -2.56
C ILE A 210 8.68 15.14 -1.17
N LYS A 211 9.21 13.98 -0.86
CA LYS A 211 10.04 13.86 0.32
C LYS A 211 11.35 14.62 0.05
N GLN A 212 11.58 15.69 0.77
CA GLN A 212 12.87 16.35 0.73
C GLN A 212 13.90 15.35 1.31
N SER A 213 14.66 14.73 0.42
CA SER A 213 15.91 14.13 0.85
C SER A 213 16.77 15.29 1.32
N GLU A 214 17.17 15.29 2.59
CA GLU A 214 18.30 16.07 3.02
C GLU A 214 19.51 15.51 2.26
N PHE A 215 19.81 16.12 1.11
CA PHE A 215 21.07 15.90 0.44
C PHE A 215 22.14 16.57 1.30
N PHE A 216 22.84 15.75 2.05
CA PHE A 216 24.16 16.05 2.59
C PHE A 216 25.21 15.22 1.87
#